data_a5c420d196a81aa2335ff3bfff591b52
#
_entry.id   a5c420d196a81aa2335ff3bfff591b52
#
_cell.length_a   1.000
_cell.length_b   1.000
_cell.length_c   1.000
_cell.angle_alpha   90.00
_cell.angle_beta   90.00
_cell.angle_gamma   90.00
#
_symmetry.space_group_name_H-M   'P 1'
#
loop_
_entity.id
_entity.type
_entity.pdbx_description
1 polymer ?
#
loop_
_entity_poly.entity_id
_entity_poly.type
_entity_poly.pdbx_seq_one_letter_code
_entity_poly.pdbx_strand_id
1 'polypeptide(L)'
;MIDTSVNLAVDDREGALNQALLYPLRFDPIYQYRLWGGRHLANLLTAPLPSGPIGEAWLLSDRDDHQSRVTDGPLKGRTIGQLLQQFPKPMLGKLAGRFRRFPLLLKFLDVHEMLSVQVHPTKANLSLLPAGETPKTEAWVVLQAGTQSRIYAGLKPDTTEADLRRALTNGTVVDYLSCLIPKPSEAVFLPAGTVHSLGGDLVVFEIQQNSDVTFRLYDWDHVDAQTGKLRALQVDRAMACIDFSEGPVGRVTPLVETTTPVERERLFNCEHFVLWRLRGRLAFTVGKSDSPRVLVCVEGEGQLEHDGATYAVERGDVFVLPAVIGTCVFRPRAAVNLLEIAIPD
;
A
#
# COMPACT_ATOMS: atom_id res chain seq x y z
N MET A 1 -12.56 12.75 -50.85
CA MET A 1 -11.29 12.55 -50.14
C MET A 1 -11.31 13.50 -48.96
N ILE A 2 -11.62 12.99 -47.79
CA ILE A 2 -11.63 13.77 -46.53
C ILE A 2 -10.21 13.74 -46.02
N ASP A 3 -9.63 14.92 -45.84
CA ASP A 3 -8.24 15.16 -45.42
C ASP A 3 -7.98 14.58 -44.01
N THR A 4 -7.28 13.45 -43.96
CA THR A 4 -6.87 12.76 -42.73
C THR A 4 -5.64 13.38 -42.07
N SER A 5 -5.03 14.41 -42.63
CA SER A 5 -3.80 15.06 -42.12
C SER A 5 -4.09 16.06 -40.99
N VAL A 6 -5.30 16.58 -40.85
CA VAL A 6 -5.66 17.57 -39.82
C VAL A 6 -5.89 16.90 -38.47
N ASN A 7 -6.41 15.66 -38.42
CA ASN A 7 -6.68 14.95 -37.17
C ASN A 7 -5.41 14.46 -36.45
N LEU A 8 -4.34 14.10 -37.17
CA LEU A 8 -3.07 13.69 -36.56
C LEU A 8 -2.32 14.84 -35.90
N ALA A 9 -2.38 16.08 -36.47
CA ALA A 9 -1.70 17.25 -35.92
C ALA A 9 -2.40 17.85 -34.68
N VAL A 10 -3.69 17.60 -34.50
CA VAL A 10 -4.44 18.02 -33.29
C VAL A 10 -4.14 17.06 -32.14
N ASP A 11 -4.09 15.77 -32.39
CA ASP A 11 -3.80 14.72 -31.38
C ASP A 11 -2.37 14.84 -30.82
N ASP A 12 -1.38 15.19 -31.69
CA ASP A 12 0.01 15.43 -31.29
C ASP A 12 0.16 16.72 -30.45
N ARG A 13 -0.63 17.76 -30.73
CA ARG A 13 -0.59 19.00 -29.93
C ARG A 13 -1.27 18.87 -28.58
N GLU A 14 -2.40 18.20 -28.50
CA GLU A 14 -3.04 17.86 -27.22
C GLU A 14 -2.16 16.89 -26.40
N GLY A 15 -1.53 15.93 -27.04
CA GLY A 15 -0.56 15.04 -26.40
C GLY A 15 0.63 15.80 -25.80
N ALA A 16 1.20 16.75 -26.54
CA ALA A 16 2.32 17.59 -26.08
C ALA A 16 1.92 18.58 -24.96
N LEU A 17 0.72 19.18 -25.03
CA LEU A 17 0.20 20.04 -23.95
C LEU A 17 -0.08 19.24 -22.67
N ASN A 18 -0.61 18.03 -22.79
CA ASN A 18 -0.89 17.14 -21.68
C ASN A 18 0.40 16.61 -21.04
N GLN A 19 1.46 16.47 -21.82
CA GLN A 19 2.79 16.06 -21.35
C GLN A 19 3.47 17.14 -20.52
N ALA A 20 3.30 18.42 -20.90
CA ALA A 20 3.86 19.57 -20.18
C ALA A 20 3.15 19.89 -18.86
N LEU A 21 2.00 19.25 -18.54
CA LEU A 21 1.21 19.50 -17.34
C LEU A 21 1.50 18.52 -16.19
N LEU A 22 2.12 17.35 -16.46
CA LEU A 22 2.41 16.36 -15.43
C LEU A 22 3.82 16.51 -14.87
N TYR A 23 3.92 16.36 -13.59
CA TYR A 23 5.13 16.49 -12.77
C TYR A 23 5.08 15.42 -11.65
N PRO A 24 6.13 15.26 -10.83
CA PRO A 24 6.04 14.42 -9.62
C PRO A 24 4.90 14.88 -8.71
N LEU A 25 3.86 14.07 -8.58
CA LEU A 25 2.62 14.43 -7.89
C LEU A 25 2.68 13.98 -6.43
N ARG A 26 2.65 14.91 -5.48
CA ARG A 26 2.58 14.63 -4.05
C ARG A 26 1.12 14.57 -3.59
N PHE A 27 0.85 13.66 -2.64
CA PHE A 27 -0.49 13.47 -2.07
C PHE A 27 -0.45 13.57 -0.56
N ASP A 28 -1.54 14.11 0.03
CA ASP A 28 -1.73 14.11 1.47
C ASP A 28 -2.32 12.79 1.95
N PRO A 29 -1.93 12.29 3.13
CA PRO A 29 -2.52 11.10 3.72
C PRO A 29 -3.97 11.36 4.15
N ILE A 30 -4.82 10.34 4.00
CA ILE A 30 -6.20 10.32 4.48
C ILE A 30 -6.22 9.51 5.77
N TYR A 31 -6.46 10.18 6.91
CA TYR A 31 -6.43 9.55 8.23
C TYR A 31 -7.72 8.79 8.51
N GLN A 32 -7.58 7.59 9.09
CA GLN A 32 -8.68 6.74 9.48
C GLN A 32 -8.62 6.44 10.97
N TYR A 33 -9.69 6.78 11.69
CA TYR A 33 -9.92 6.28 13.03
C TYR A 33 -10.04 4.76 12.98
N ARG A 34 -9.35 4.10 13.90
CA ARG A 34 -9.51 2.66 14.16
C ARG A 34 -9.42 2.44 15.65
N LEU A 35 -10.29 1.60 16.20
CA LEU A 35 -10.33 1.33 17.65
C LEU A 35 -8.99 0.80 18.21
N TRP A 36 -8.25 0.08 17.39
CA TRP A 36 -6.93 -0.50 17.68
C TRP A 36 -5.76 0.46 17.38
N GLY A 37 -6.04 1.65 16.88
CA GLY A 37 -5.04 2.60 16.43
C GLY A 37 -4.22 3.23 17.57
N GLY A 38 -3.01 3.67 17.23
CA GLY A 38 -2.09 4.36 18.11
C GLY A 38 -1.90 5.84 17.78
N ARG A 39 -0.73 6.36 18.17
CA ARG A 39 -0.29 7.75 17.91
C ARG A 39 1.14 7.81 17.35
N HIS A 40 1.74 6.67 16.99
CA HIS A 40 3.12 6.61 16.49
C HIS A 40 3.28 7.22 15.10
N LEU A 41 2.19 7.30 14.30
CA LEU A 41 2.21 8.00 13.01
C LEU A 41 2.63 9.47 13.13
N ALA A 42 2.48 10.10 14.31
CA ALA A 42 3.00 11.44 14.58
C ALA A 42 4.54 11.53 14.46
N ASN A 43 5.24 10.42 14.63
CA ASN A 43 6.69 10.35 14.46
C ASN A 43 7.11 10.08 13.00
N LEU A 44 6.17 9.71 12.14
CA LEU A 44 6.41 9.34 10.75
C LEU A 44 5.94 10.43 9.78
N LEU A 45 4.85 11.10 10.10
CA LEU A 45 4.22 12.12 9.27
C LEU A 45 4.55 13.52 9.77
N THR A 46 4.78 14.47 8.86
CA THR A 46 5.07 15.87 9.21
C THR A 46 3.81 16.66 9.56
N ALA A 47 2.66 16.30 8.98
CA ALA A 47 1.38 16.91 9.30
C ALA A 47 0.85 16.45 10.67
N PRO A 48 0.23 17.36 11.47
CA PRO A 48 -0.38 16.98 12.74
C PRO A 48 -1.47 15.91 12.55
N LEU A 49 -1.44 14.88 13.41
CA LEU A 49 -2.51 13.88 13.43
C LEU A 49 -3.80 14.44 14.02
N PRO A 50 -4.97 14.05 13.49
CA PRO A 50 -6.25 14.30 14.15
C PRO A 50 -6.28 13.76 15.58
N SER A 51 -7.20 14.24 16.42
CA SER A 51 -7.39 13.73 17.77
C SER A 51 -7.91 12.29 17.76
N GLY A 52 -7.64 11.55 18.85
CA GLY A 52 -8.05 10.16 19.02
C GLY A 52 -7.07 9.13 18.41
N PRO A 53 -7.39 7.85 18.48
CA PRO A 53 -6.59 6.78 17.90
C PRO A 53 -6.69 6.81 16.38
N ILE A 54 -5.55 6.93 15.70
CA ILE A 54 -5.42 6.89 14.25
C ILE A 54 -4.71 5.60 13.88
N GLY A 55 -5.47 4.62 13.42
CA GLY A 55 -4.90 3.32 13.06
C GLY A 55 -4.33 3.27 11.65
N GLU A 56 -4.85 4.09 10.73
CA GLU A 56 -4.38 4.08 9.35
C GLU A 56 -4.19 5.51 8.81
N ALA A 57 -3.14 5.69 8.01
CA ALA A 57 -2.96 6.82 7.12
C ALA A 57 -2.90 6.27 5.68
N TRP A 58 -3.93 6.51 4.88
CA TRP A 58 -3.98 6.09 3.48
C TRP A 58 -3.17 7.08 2.65
N LEU A 59 -2.00 6.67 2.22
CA LEU A 59 -1.03 7.50 1.50
C LEU A 59 -1.44 7.73 0.05
N LEU A 60 -1.96 6.67 -0.59
CA LEU A 60 -2.46 6.73 -1.96
C LEU A 60 -3.68 5.83 -2.10
N SER A 61 -4.83 6.43 -2.45
CA SER A 61 -6.11 5.77 -2.58
C SER A 61 -6.91 6.33 -3.74
N ASP A 62 -7.50 5.44 -4.53
CA ASP A 62 -8.51 5.77 -5.57
C ASP A 62 -9.81 5.04 -5.25
N ARG A 63 -10.29 5.17 -4.00
CA ARG A 63 -11.58 4.62 -3.54
C ARG A 63 -12.61 5.74 -3.48
N ASP A 64 -13.88 5.43 -3.77
CA ASP A 64 -14.93 6.44 -4.00
C ASP A 64 -15.01 7.51 -2.91
N ASP A 65 -15.03 7.09 -1.64
CA ASP A 65 -15.18 8.00 -0.50
C ASP A 65 -13.86 8.56 0.03
N HIS A 66 -12.72 8.02 -0.46
CA HIS A 66 -11.37 8.31 0.07
C HIS A 66 -10.36 8.43 -1.05
N GLN A 67 -10.57 9.38 -1.98
CA GLN A 67 -9.63 9.64 -3.07
C GLN A 67 -8.51 10.58 -2.65
N SER A 68 -7.27 10.16 -2.84
CA SER A 68 -6.09 10.99 -2.63
C SER A 68 -6.07 12.17 -3.59
N ARG A 69 -5.69 13.35 -3.07
CA ARG A 69 -5.64 14.62 -3.81
C ARG A 69 -4.22 15.15 -3.89
N VAL A 70 -3.88 15.72 -5.04
CA VAL A 70 -2.60 16.40 -5.26
C VAL A 70 -2.50 17.62 -4.32
N THR A 71 -1.35 17.77 -3.64
CA THR A 71 -1.15 18.79 -2.61
C THR A 71 -0.68 20.14 -3.14
N ASP A 72 0.05 20.14 -4.26
CA ASP A 72 0.73 21.34 -4.76
C ASP A 72 0.77 21.38 -6.30
N GLY A 73 1.28 22.48 -6.83
CA GLY A 73 1.42 22.71 -8.26
C GLY A 73 0.10 22.95 -9.01
N PRO A 74 0.17 22.97 -10.36
CA PRO A 74 -1.00 23.30 -11.22
C PRO A 74 -2.19 22.33 -11.07
N LEU A 75 -1.93 21.10 -10.62
CA LEU A 75 -2.98 20.07 -10.46
C LEU A 75 -3.48 19.93 -9.01
N LYS A 76 -3.11 20.87 -8.13
CA LYS A 76 -3.54 20.86 -6.72
C LYS A 76 -5.05 20.66 -6.57
N GLY A 77 -5.44 19.76 -5.67
CA GLY A 77 -6.83 19.39 -5.38
C GLY A 77 -7.45 18.37 -6.32
N ARG A 78 -6.84 18.07 -7.46
CA ARG A 78 -7.29 16.99 -8.35
C ARG A 78 -7.11 15.64 -7.68
N THR A 79 -8.09 14.76 -7.83
CA THR A 79 -7.96 13.40 -7.31
C THR A 79 -7.17 12.51 -8.26
N ILE A 80 -6.54 11.45 -7.73
CA ILE A 80 -5.84 10.46 -8.57
C ILE A 80 -6.77 9.88 -9.64
N GLY A 81 -8.04 9.59 -9.31
CA GLY A 81 -9.03 9.09 -10.27
C GLY A 81 -9.35 10.09 -11.38
N GLN A 82 -9.47 11.40 -11.07
CA GLN A 82 -9.63 12.44 -12.08
C GLN A 82 -8.45 12.54 -13.04
N LEU A 83 -7.22 12.39 -12.50
CA LEU A 83 -6.01 12.41 -13.32
C LEU A 83 -5.91 11.20 -14.24
N LEU A 84 -6.29 10.02 -13.76
CA LEU A 84 -6.35 8.80 -14.58
C LEU A 84 -7.39 8.89 -15.69
N GLN A 85 -8.53 9.52 -15.42
CA GLN A 85 -9.57 9.74 -16.44
C GLN A 85 -9.16 10.76 -17.49
N GLN A 86 -8.52 11.86 -17.07
CA GLN A 86 -8.13 12.95 -17.95
C GLN A 86 -6.86 12.63 -18.75
N PHE A 87 -5.90 11.93 -18.13
CA PHE A 87 -4.57 11.67 -18.67
C PHE A 87 -4.19 10.19 -18.60
N PRO A 88 -5.00 9.23 -19.11
CA PRO A 88 -4.79 7.81 -18.89
C PRO A 88 -3.41 7.34 -19.38
N LYS A 89 -3.03 7.68 -20.60
CA LYS A 89 -1.73 7.29 -21.17
C LYS A 89 -0.55 8.04 -20.54
N PRO A 90 -0.58 9.37 -20.34
CA PRO A 90 0.48 10.08 -19.62
C PRO A 90 0.70 9.59 -18.18
N MET A 91 -0.38 9.23 -17.47
CA MET A 91 -0.29 8.71 -16.10
C MET A 91 0.23 7.26 -16.05
N LEU A 92 -0.30 6.38 -16.89
CA LEU A 92 -0.11 4.94 -16.77
C LEU A 92 0.83 4.33 -17.83
N GLY A 93 1.18 5.05 -18.89
CA GLY A 93 2.06 4.55 -19.96
C GLY A 93 1.48 3.30 -20.63
N LYS A 94 2.23 2.22 -20.62
CA LYS A 94 1.84 0.90 -21.15
C LYS A 94 0.62 0.29 -20.47
N LEU A 95 0.32 0.70 -19.25
CA LEU A 95 -0.81 0.20 -18.47
C LEU A 95 -2.12 0.94 -18.77
N ALA A 96 -2.09 1.95 -19.63
CA ALA A 96 -3.28 2.72 -20.01
C ALA A 96 -4.34 1.78 -20.63
N GLY A 97 -5.59 1.94 -20.16
CA GLY A 97 -6.69 1.07 -20.56
C GLY A 97 -6.84 -0.23 -19.77
N ARG A 98 -5.80 -0.67 -19.05
CA ARG A 98 -5.86 -1.87 -18.20
C ARG A 98 -6.62 -1.59 -16.89
N PHE A 99 -6.53 -0.40 -16.37
CA PHE A 99 -7.13 -0.01 -15.09
C PHE A 99 -8.05 1.20 -15.26
N ARG A 100 -9.25 1.14 -14.67
CA ARG A 100 -10.17 2.27 -14.57
C ARG A 100 -9.90 3.14 -13.34
N ARG A 101 -9.27 2.55 -12.30
CA ARG A 101 -8.84 3.17 -11.05
C ARG A 101 -7.37 2.86 -10.83
N PHE A 102 -6.71 3.63 -9.99
CA PHE A 102 -5.36 3.28 -9.57
C PHE A 102 -5.42 1.93 -8.83
N PRO A 103 -4.64 0.92 -9.25
CA PRO A 103 -4.89 -0.47 -8.85
C PRO A 103 -4.39 -0.82 -7.45
N LEU A 104 -3.69 0.09 -6.76
CA LEU A 104 -3.10 -0.13 -5.45
C LEU A 104 -3.69 0.83 -4.41
N LEU A 105 -3.74 0.37 -3.16
CA LEU A 105 -3.98 1.16 -1.97
C LEU A 105 -2.75 1.04 -1.08
N LEU A 106 -2.17 2.19 -0.70
CA LEU A 106 -0.96 2.29 0.12
C LEU A 106 -1.29 2.93 1.45
N LYS A 107 -0.80 2.35 2.54
CA LYS A 107 -1.11 2.83 3.89
C LYS A 107 0.10 2.78 4.80
N PHE A 108 0.13 3.65 5.81
CA PHE A 108 0.79 3.36 7.07
C PHE A 108 -0.25 2.87 8.06
N LEU A 109 0.07 1.78 8.76
CA LEU A 109 -0.74 1.25 9.86
C LEU A 109 0.01 1.50 11.18
N ASP A 110 -0.70 2.04 12.17
CA ASP A 110 -0.23 2.21 13.55
C ASP A 110 -1.10 1.35 14.45
N VAL A 111 -0.59 0.19 14.79
CA VAL A 111 -1.38 -0.87 15.43
C VAL A 111 -0.94 -1.02 16.88
N HIS A 112 -1.58 -0.22 17.75
CA HIS A 112 -1.33 -0.25 19.19
C HIS A 112 -1.87 -1.55 19.82
N GLU A 113 -3.15 -1.88 19.58
CA GLU A 113 -3.74 -3.16 19.97
C GLU A 113 -3.69 -4.15 18.80
N MET A 114 -4.11 -5.38 19.03
CA MET A 114 -4.13 -6.38 17.95
C MET A 114 -5.24 -6.08 16.93
N LEU A 115 -4.93 -6.14 15.64
CA LEU A 115 -5.95 -6.21 14.60
C LEU A 115 -6.78 -7.50 14.74
N SER A 116 -8.01 -7.48 14.20
CA SER A 116 -8.77 -8.74 14.09
C SER A 116 -7.97 -9.80 13.33
N VAL A 117 -8.13 -11.05 13.71
CA VAL A 117 -7.76 -12.17 12.86
C VAL A 117 -8.70 -12.17 11.66
N GLN A 118 -8.15 -12.04 10.48
CA GLN A 118 -8.88 -11.77 9.26
C GLN A 118 -8.31 -12.51 8.06
N VAL A 119 -9.10 -12.57 6.99
CA VAL A 119 -8.69 -13.10 5.70
C VAL A 119 -9.29 -12.27 4.59
N HIS A 120 -8.60 -12.19 3.46
CA HIS A 120 -9.06 -11.51 2.28
C HIS A 120 -9.45 -12.50 1.18
N PRO A 121 -10.54 -12.23 0.44
CA PRO A 121 -11.00 -13.11 -0.62
C PRO A 121 -10.01 -13.21 -1.77
N THR A 122 -9.94 -14.40 -2.35
CA THR A 122 -9.14 -14.71 -3.55
C THR A 122 -9.98 -14.54 -4.83
N LYS A 123 -9.36 -14.77 -5.98
CA LYS A 123 -10.08 -14.84 -7.28
C LYS A 123 -11.14 -15.95 -7.31
N ALA A 124 -10.99 -17.01 -6.52
CA ALA A 124 -11.99 -18.08 -6.41
C ALA A 124 -13.23 -17.66 -5.61
N ASN A 125 -13.13 -16.62 -4.80
CA ASN A 125 -14.19 -16.16 -3.91
C ASN A 125 -14.93 -14.90 -4.42
N LEU A 126 -14.90 -14.61 -5.71
CA LEU A 126 -15.50 -13.39 -6.29
C LEU A 126 -17.00 -13.26 -5.96
N SER A 127 -17.73 -14.36 -5.81
CA SER A 127 -19.14 -14.36 -5.44
C SER A 127 -19.41 -13.85 -4.01
N LEU A 128 -18.40 -13.84 -3.14
CA LEU A 128 -18.49 -13.32 -1.78
C LEU A 128 -18.18 -11.83 -1.68
N LEU A 129 -17.61 -11.25 -2.75
CA LEU A 129 -17.23 -9.84 -2.80
C LEU A 129 -18.46 -8.95 -3.00
N PRO A 130 -18.51 -7.78 -2.35
CA PRO A 130 -19.44 -6.72 -2.74
C PRO A 130 -19.20 -6.29 -4.19
N ALA A 131 -20.24 -5.77 -4.84
CA ALA A 131 -20.13 -5.28 -6.21
C ALA A 131 -19.07 -4.19 -6.34
N GLY A 132 -18.17 -4.32 -7.31
CA GLY A 132 -17.08 -3.38 -7.57
C GLY A 132 -15.81 -3.61 -6.75
N GLU A 133 -15.81 -4.54 -5.79
CA GLU A 133 -14.62 -4.90 -5.03
C GLU A 133 -13.77 -5.95 -5.76
N THR A 134 -12.50 -6.01 -5.37
CA THR A 134 -11.50 -6.94 -5.92
C THR A 134 -10.92 -7.83 -4.81
N PRO A 135 -10.31 -8.97 -5.17
CA PRO A 135 -9.45 -9.71 -4.24
C PRO A 135 -8.41 -8.81 -3.60
N LYS A 136 -7.83 -9.23 -2.48
CA LYS A 136 -6.87 -8.43 -1.74
C LYS A 136 -5.64 -9.24 -1.36
N THR A 137 -4.62 -9.18 -2.20
CA THR A 137 -3.24 -9.54 -1.86
C THR A 137 -2.55 -8.32 -1.30
N GLU A 138 -1.81 -8.49 -0.21
CA GLU A 138 -1.12 -7.40 0.47
C GLU A 138 0.28 -7.79 0.93
N ALA A 139 1.05 -6.81 1.33
CA ALA A 139 2.39 -7.00 1.90
C ALA A 139 2.71 -5.88 2.88
N TRP A 140 3.51 -6.22 3.90
CA TRP A 140 3.92 -5.29 4.94
C TRP A 140 5.43 -5.11 4.97
N VAL A 141 5.86 -3.87 5.21
CA VAL A 141 7.23 -3.53 5.60
C VAL A 141 7.18 -2.97 7.02
N VAL A 142 7.86 -3.59 7.95
CA VAL A 142 7.89 -3.16 9.35
C VAL A 142 8.74 -1.90 9.49
N LEU A 143 8.15 -0.81 9.99
CA LEU A 143 8.82 0.47 10.23
C LEU A 143 9.23 0.62 11.70
N GLN A 144 8.36 0.20 12.62
CA GLN A 144 8.61 0.21 14.06
C GLN A 144 7.97 -1.00 14.70
N ALA A 145 8.63 -1.59 15.70
CA ALA A 145 8.10 -2.69 16.49
C ALA A 145 8.41 -2.50 17.98
N GLY A 146 7.40 -2.64 18.83
CA GLY A 146 7.52 -2.70 20.27
C GLY A 146 7.85 -4.12 20.77
N THR A 147 8.05 -4.27 22.06
CA THR A 147 8.38 -5.58 22.67
C THR A 147 7.21 -6.58 22.63
N GLN A 148 5.99 -6.06 22.57
CA GLN A 148 4.77 -6.86 22.50
C GLN A 148 4.30 -7.10 21.06
N SER A 149 4.98 -6.54 20.06
CA SER A 149 4.59 -6.67 18.66
C SER A 149 4.57 -8.12 18.20
N ARG A 150 3.49 -8.48 17.51
CA ARG A 150 3.29 -9.80 16.90
C ARG A 150 2.70 -9.64 15.51
N ILE A 151 3.12 -10.51 14.62
CA ILE A 151 2.47 -10.74 13.32
C ILE A 151 2.05 -12.19 13.30
N TYR A 152 0.77 -12.43 13.11
CA TYR A 152 0.23 -13.75 12.82
C TYR A 152 0.02 -13.83 11.31
N ALA A 153 0.62 -14.83 10.66
CA ALA A 153 0.56 -14.97 9.21
C ALA A 153 0.54 -16.45 8.79
N GLY A 154 -0.59 -16.87 8.23
CA GLY A 154 -0.86 -18.25 7.86
C GLY A 154 -1.16 -19.17 9.03
N LEU A 155 -1.57 -20.37 8.71
CA LEU A 155 -1.90 -21.42 9.67
C LEU A 155 -0.64 -22.18 10.09
N LYS A 156 -0.67 -22.76 11.29
CA LYS A 156 0.30 -23.79 11.67
C LYS A 156 0.11 -25.04 10.79
N PRO A 157 1.17 -25.85 10.59
CA PRO A 157 1.05 -27.09 9.83
C PRO A 157 -0.10 -27.97 10.33
N ASP A 158 -0.76 -28.67 9.41
CA ASP A 158 -1.82 -29.64 9.67
C ASP A 158 -3.09 -29.06 10.31
N THR A 159 -3.23 -27.73 10.38
CA THR A 159 -4.45 -27.08 10.86
C THR A 159 -5.60 -27.28 9.86
N THR A 160 -6.69 -27.87 10.32
CA THR A 160 -7.89 -28.11 9.51
C THR A 160 -8.98 -27.05 9.73
N GLU A 161 -9.97 -26.98 8.82
CA GLU A 161 -11.16 -26.15 9.02
C GLU A 161 -11.91 -26.52 10.32
N ALA A 162 -12.02 -27.83 10.63
CA ALA A 162 -12.65 -28.31 11.84
C ALA A 162 -11.94 -27.83 13.11
N ASP A 163 -10.60 -27.75 13.07
CA ASP A 163 -9.80 -27.24 14.19
C ASP A 163 -10.07 -25.75 14.42
N LEU A 164 -10.08 -24.92 13.36
CA LEU A 164 -10.39 -23.50 13.49
C LEU A 164 -11.82 -23.25 13.96
N ARG A 165 -12.81 -23.99 13.48
CA ARG A 165 -14.20 -23.87 13.96
C ARG A 165 -14.32 -24.20 15.44
N ARG A 166 -13.64 -25.25 15.89
CA ARG A 166 -13.57 -25.60 17.30
C ARG A 166 -12.85 -24.53 18.13
N ALA A 167 -11.73 -24.00 17.60
CA ALA A 167 -10.95 -22.94 18.25
C ALA A 167 -11.74 -21.64 18.40
N LEU A 168 -12.55 -21.27 17.40
CA LEU A 168 -13.47 -20.12 17.49
C LEU A 168 -14.47 -20.26 18.65
N THR A 169 -15.03 -21.46 18.84
CA THR A 169 -15.96 -21.72 19.94
C THR A 169 -15.27 -21.62 21.30
N ASN A 170 -14.00 -22.00 21.37
CA ASN A 170 -13.22 -22.06 22.62
C ASN A 170 -12.38 -20.79 22.87
N GLY A 171 -12.38 -19.80 21.97
CA GLY A 171 -11.54 -18.60 22.08
C GLY A 171 -10.04 -18.84 21.89
N THR A 172 -9.64 -19.94 21.23
CA THR A 172 -8.24 -20.39 21.09
C THR A 172 -7.70 -20.28 19.64
N VAL A 173 -8.30 -19.43 18.80
CA VAL A 173 -7.94 -19.29 17.38
C VAL A 173 -6.45 -19.02 17.17
N VAL A 174 -5.86 -18.23 18.05
CA VAL A 174 -4.45 -17.82 17.98
C VAL A 174 -3.49 -19.01 18.08
N ASP A 175 -3.89 -20.07 18.78
CA ASP A 175 -3.09 -21.27 18.95
C ASP A 175 -2.84 -22.03 17.64
N TYR A 176 -3.66 -21.75 16.62
CA TYR A 176 -3.57 -22.35 15.29
C TYR A 176 -2.88 -21.45 14.25
N LEU A 177 -2.50 -20.23 14.63
CA LEU A 177 -1.83 -19.30 13.75
C LEU A 177 -0.29 -19.36 13.90
N SER A 178 0.41 -19.19 12.81
CA SER A 178 1.85 -18.97 12.80
C SER A 178 2.18 -17.57 13.29
N CYS A 179 3.09 -17.44 14.25
CA CYS A 179 3.45 -16.18 14.89
C CYS A 179 4.89 -15.78 14.58
N LEU A 180 5.09 -14.53 14.16
CA LEU A 180 6.39 -13.89 13.97
C LEU A 180 6.56 -12.76 14.98
N ILE A 181 7.74 -12.63 15.56
CA ILE A 181 8.17 -11.45 16.34
C ILE A 181 8.81 -10.48 15.34
N PRO A 182 8.13 -9.38 14.95
CA PRO A 182 8.63 -8.50 13.91
C PRO A 182 9.81 -7.65 14.39
N LYS A 183 10.69 -7.29 13.43
CA LYS A 183 11.76 -6.31 13.62
C LYS A 183 11.68 -5.23 12.56
N PRO A 184 12.07 -3.98 12.86
CA PRO A 184 12.18 -2.94 11.84
C PRO A 184 12.95 -3.40 10.60
N SER A 185 12.52 -2.99 9.43
CA SER A 185 13.03 -3.37 8.11
C SER A 185 12.69 -4.80 7.62
N GLU A 186 12.07 -5.65 8.45
CA GLU A 186 11.54 -6.93 7.96
C GLU A 186 10.31 -6.72 7.08
N ALA A 187 10.05 -7.67 6.20
CA ALA A 187 8.93 -7.64 5.28
C ALA A 187 8.18 -8.99 5.28
N VAL A 188 6.85 -8.92 5.09
CA VAL A 188 5.97 -10.09 5.05
C VAL A 188 5.04 -9.96 3.86
N PHE A 189 4.90 -11.02 3.06
CA PHE A 189 4.01 -11.08 1.91
C PHE A 189 2.79 -11.96 2.24
N LEU A 190 1.61 -11.44 1.99
CA LEU A 190 0.33 -12.07 2.35
C LEU A 190 -0.53 -12.23 1.08
N PRO A 191 -0.43 -13.37 0.39
CA PRO A 191 -1.39 -13.69 -0.66
C PRO A 191 -2.83 -13.64 -0.16
N ALA A 192 -3.77 -13.26 -1.02
CA ALA A 192 -5.19 -13.42 -0.72
C ALA A 192 -5.47 -14.87 -0.28
N GLY A 193 -6.34 -15.08 0.71
CA GLY A 193 -6.60 -16.41 1.31
C GLY A 193 -5.75 -16.71 2.55
N THR A 194 -4.69 -15.94 2.81
CA THR A 194 -3.88 -16.09 4.02
C THR A 194 -4.61 -15.49 5.22
N VAL A 195 -4.86 -16.29 6.26
CA VAL A 195 -5.36 -15.78 7.54
C VAL A 195 -4.26 -15.06 8.29
N HIS A 196 -4.53 -13.85 8.80
CA HIS A 196 -3.50 -13.02 9.40
C HIS A 196 -4.05 -12.05 10.44
N SER A 197 -3.13 -11.51 11.26
CA SER A 197 -3.34 -10.41 12.20
C SER A 197 -1.99 -9.79 12.56
N LEU A 198 -1.98 -8.55 13.04
CA LEU A 198 -0.77 -7.89 13.55
C LEU A 198 -1.15 -6.89 14.65
N GLY A 199 -0.18 -6.52 15.48
CA GLY A 199 -0.38 -5.48 16.50
C GLY A 199 0.64 -5.51 17.63
N GLY A 200 0.31 -4.82 18.72
CA GLY A 200 1.15 -4.67 19.90
C GLY A 200 2.26 -3.61 19.73
N ASP A 201 1.87 -2.35 19.49
CA ASP A 201 2.75 -1.22 19.22
C ASP A 201 3.61 -1.41 17.95
N LEU A 202 2.95 -1.80 16.85
CA LEU A 202 3.57 -2.10 15.57
C LEU A 202 3.20 -1.02 14.53
N VAL A 203 4.20 -0.47 13.85
CA VAL A 203 3.98 0.42 12.70
C VAL A 203 4.50 -0.25 11.44
N VAL A 204 3.64 -0.35 10.43
CA VAL A 204 4.00 -0.94 9.13
C VAL A 204 3.60 -0.04 7.97
N PHE A 205 4.36 -0.11 6.89
CA PHE A 205 3.89 0.28 5.57
C PHE A 205 3.16 -0.93 4.96
N GLU A 206 1.93 -0.70 4.49
CA GLU A 206 1.12 -1.69 3.80
C GLU A 206 0.95 -1.30 2.33
N ILE A 207 1.20 -2.26 1.44
CA ILE A 207 0.83 -2.19 0.03
C ILE A 207 -0.16 -3.30 -0.27
N GLN A 208 -1.26 -2.96 -0.96
CA GLN A 208 -2.31 -3.91 -1.30
C GLN A 208 -2.98 -3.57 -2.63
N GLN A 209 -3.71 -4.53 -3.21
CA GLN A 209 -4.67 -4.25 -4.27
C GLN A 209 -5.69 -3.21 -3.78
N ASN A 210 -6.31 -2.46 -4.69
CA ASN A 210 -7.28 -1.41 -4.35
C ASN A 210 -8.63 -2.01 -3.89
N SER A 211 -8.60 -2.66 -2.72
CA SER A 211 -9.74 -3.29 -2.04
C SER A 211 -9.68 -2.99 -0.54
N ASP A 212 -10.83 -2.79 0.09
CA ASP A 212 -10.93 -2.63 1.55
C ASP A 212 -11.78 -3.75 2.19
N VAL A 213 -11.97 -4.86 1.46
CA VAL A 213 -12.76 -6.00 1.93
C VAL A 213 -11.95 -6.82 2.92
N THR A 214 -12.54 -7.00 4.11
CA THR A 214 -11.97 -7.79 5.19
C THR A 214 -13.06 -8.71 5.75
N PHE A 215 -12.80 -10.02 5.80
CA PHE A 215 -13.65 -10.96 6.52
C PHE A 215 -13.00 -11.29 7.85
N ARG A 216 -13.65 -10.80 8.94
CA ARG A 216 -13.18 -11.01 10.32
C ARG A 216 -13.56 -12.39 10.79
N LEU A 217 -12.54 -13.13 11.25
CA LEU A 217 -12.68 -14.43 11.84
C LEU A 217 -12.79 -14.35 13.39
N TYR A 218 -11.94 -13.50 14.01
CA TYR A 218 -11.89 -13.29 15.45
C TYR A 218 -11.41 -11.87 15.75
N ASP A 219 -11.90 -11.22 16.82
CA ASP A 219 -11.64 -9.79 17.07
C ASP A 219 -11.18 -9.47 18.49
N TRP A 220 -10.60 -10.43 19.20
CA TRP A 220 -10.04 -10.23 20.55
C TRP A 220 -11.05 -9.67 21.57
N ASP A 221 -12.34 -9.81 21.31
CA ASP A 221 -13.44 -9.23 22.10
C ASP A 221 -13.36 -7.68 22.25
N HIS A 222 -12.74 -7.01 21.28
CA HIS A 222 -12.62 -5.56 21.24
C HIS A 222 -13.98 -4.88 21.18
N VAL A 223 -14.22 -3.98 22.13
CA VAL A 223 -15.38 -3.10 22.16
C VAL A 223 -14.97 -1.74 21.61
N ASP A 224 -15.65 -1.29 20.57
CA ASP A 224 -15.43 0.05 20.02
C ASP A 224 -15.88 1.11 21.04
N ALA A 225 -14.94 1.94 21.50
CA ALA A 225 -15.19 2.97 22.50
C ALA A 225 -16.18 4.06 22.06
N GLN A 226 -16.31 4.30 20.75
CA GLN A 226 -17.25 5.28 20.21
C GLN A 226 -18.69 4.74 20.16
N THR A 227 -18.84 3.46 19.87
CA THR A 227 -20.16 2.83 19.67
C THR A 227 -20.61 1.98 20.85
N GLY A 228 -19.69 1.58 21.73
CA GLY A 228 -19.93 0.64 22.82
C GLY A 228 -20.25 -0.80 22.35
N LYS A 229 -19.91 -1.16 21.12
CA LYS A 229 -20.29 -2.44 20.49
C LYS A 229 -19.07 -3.21 20.03
N LEU A 230 -19.21 -4.54 20.02
CA LEU A 230 -18.30 -5.45 19.31
C LEU A 230 -18.45 -5.26 17.81
N ARG A 231 -17.35 -5.42 17.06
CA ARG A 231 -17.42 -5.45 15.59
C ARG A 231 -18.01 -6.76 15.11
N ALA A 232 -18.77 -6.70 14.01
CA ALA A 232 -19.34 -7.90 13.41
C ALA A 232 -18.24 -8.83 12.87
N LEU A 233 -18.39 -10.12 13.16
CA LEU A 233 -17.59 -11.19 12.57
C LEU A 233 -18.28 -11.71 11.30
N GLN A 234 -17.47 -12.17 10.33
CA GLN A 234 -17.94 -12.80 9.10
C GLN A 234 -17.36 -14.21 8.98
N VAL A 235 -17.57 -15.03 10.02
CA VAL A 235 -16.91 -16.34 10.20
C VAL A 235 -17.05 -17.22 8.97
N ASP A 236 -18.26 -17.44 8.46
CA ASP A 236 -18.47 -18.35 7.32
C ASP A 236 -17.82 -17.84 6.03
N ARG A 237 -17.85 -16.52 5.79
CA ARG A 237 -17.14 -15.92 4.65
C ARG A 237 -15.64 -16.02 4.82
N ALA A 238 -15.14 -15.78 6.03
CA ALA A 238 -13.72 -15.92 6.34
C ALA A 238 -13.25 -17.35 6.12
N MET A 239 -13.97 -18.33 6.67
CA MET A 239 -13.67 -19.77 6.50
C MET A 239 -13.66 -20.19 5.03
N ALA A 240 -14.59 -19.68 4.23
CA ALA A 240 -14.65 -19.96 2.79
C ALA A 240 -13.50 -19.32 1.99
N CYS A 241 -12.80 -18.32 2.54
CA CYS A 241 -11.68 -17.65 1.90
C CYS A 241 -10.32 -18.18 2.34
N ILE A 242 -10.21 -18.86 3.49
CA ILE A 242 -8.94 -19.38 4.00
C ILE A 242 -8.43 -20.48 3.07
N ASP A 243 -7.17 -20.35 2.65
CA ASP A 243 -6.45 -21.42 1.98
C ASP A 243 -5.81 -22.36 3.04
N PHE A 244 -6.47 -23.49 3.31
CA PHE A 244 -5.97 -24.48 4.26
C PHE A 244 -4.79 -25.30 3.72
N SER A 245 -4.44 -25.17 2.46
CA SER A 245 -3.27 -25.83 1.87
C SER A 245 -2.00 -24.99 2.06
N GLU A 246 -2.15 -23.68 2.30
CA GLU A 246 -1.04 -22.78 2.62
C GLU A 246 -0.63 -22.95 4.09
N GLY A 247 0.67 -23.03 4.30
CA GLY A 247 1.24 -23.15 5.64
C GLY A 247 1.59 -21.79 6.26
N PRO A 248 2.56 -21.81 7.19
CA PRO A 248 3.10 -20.60 7.80
C PRO A 248 3.72 -19.65 6.77
N VAL A 249 3.39 -18.37 6.87
CA VAL A 249 4.05 -17.32 6.09
C VAL A 249 5.25 -16.79 6.88
N GLY A 250 6.40 -16.78 6.23
CA GLY A 250 7.66 -16.32 6.80
C GLY A 250 8.01 -14.88 6.40
N ARG A 251 9.18 -14.44 6.88
CA ARG A 251 9.78 -13.18 6.46
C ARG A 251 10.29 -13.28 5.03
N VAL A 252 10.15 -12.22 4.27
CA VAL A 252 10.76 -12.13 2.94
C VAL A 252 12.26 -11.95 3.07
N THR A 253 13.02 -12.68 2.27
CA THR A 253 14.46 -12.44 2.09
C THR A 253 14.62 -11.43 0.95
N PRO A 254 15.12 -10.21 1.21
CA PRO A 254 15.31 -9.20 0.18
C PRO A 254 16.31 -9.65 -0.88
N LEU A 255 16.03 -9.35 -2.15
CA LEU A 255 16.98 -9.57 -3.25
C LEU A 255 17.74 -8.26 -3.51
N VAL A 256 19.01 -8.21 -3.16
CA VAL A 256 19.88 -7.07 -3.47
C VAL A 256 20.17 -7.03 -4.96
N GLU A 257 19.76 -5.97 -5.64
CA GLU A 257 19.94 -5.76 -7.08
C GLU A 257 21.14 -4.84 -7.37
N THR A 258 21.35 -3.81 -6.54
CA THR A 258 22.51 -2.91 -6.61
C THR A 258 22.95 -2.47 -5.22
N THR A 259 24.20 -2.02 -5.08
CA THR A 259 24.76 -1.48 -3.84
C THR A 259 25.23 -0.03 -3.97
N THR A 260 25.48 0.44 -5.18
CA THR A 260 25.98 1.81 -5.48
C THR A 260 25.29 2.39 -6.70
N PRO A 261 24.97 3.70 -6.75
CA PRO A 261 25.12 4.71 -5.69
C PRO A 261 24.10 4.56 -4.57
N VAL A 262 23.11 3.67 -4.72
CA VAL A 262 22.05 3.36 -3.79
C VAL A 262 21.97 1.84 -3.61
N GLU A 263 21.79 1.37 -2.38
CA GLU A 263 21.42 -0.01 -2.13
C GLU A 263 19.96 -0.20 -2.52
N ARG A 264 19.73 -1.01 -3.56
CA ARG A 264 18.40 -1.34 -4.08
C ARG A 264 18.09 -2.79 -3.77
N GLU A 265 17.13 -3.01 -2.94
CA GLU A 265 16.64 -4.34 -2.56
C GLU A 265 15.23 -4.54 -3.05
N ARG A 266 14.98 -5.60 -3.80
CA ARG A 266 13.60 -5.99 -4.14
C ARG A 266 13.03 -6.81 -2.99
N LEU A 267 11.96 -6.26 -2.38
CA LEU A 267 11.23 -6.91 -1.29
C LEU A 267 10.11 -7.80 -1.83
N PHE A 268 9.35 -7.31 -2.80
CA PHE A 268 8.21 -8.03 -3.35
C PHE A 268 8.22 -8.00 -4.87
N ASN A 269 7.74 -9.09 -5.48
CA ASN A 269 7.49 -9.20 -6.91
C ASN A 269 6.35 -10.19 -7.13
N CYS A 270 5.14 -9.67 -7.37
CA CYS A 270 3.95 -10.47 -7.63
C CYS A 270 3.17 -9.91 -8.83
N GLU A 271 2.05 -10.51 -9.19
CA GLU A 271 1.22 -10.07 -10.33
C GLU A 271 0.58 -8.68 -10.14
N HIS A 272 0.56 -8.15 -8.89
CA HIS A 272 -0.13 -6.90 -8.57
C HIS A 272 0.82 -5.73 -8.35
N PHE A 273 2.01 -5.98 -7.79
CA PHE A 273 3.01 -4.96 -7.53
C PHE A 273 4.43 -5.53 -7.45
N VAL A 274 5.38 -4.66 -7.72
CA VAL A 274 6.80 -4.85 -7.39
C VAL A 274 7.18 -3.74 -6.43
N LEU A 275 7.89 -4.07 -5.35
CA LEU A 275 8.35 -3.09 -4.37
C LEU A 275 9.84 -3.26 -4.12
N TRP A 276 10.55 -2.15 -4.24
CA TRP A 276 11.95 -2.02 -3.88
C TRP A 276 12.12 -1.11 -2.68
N ARG A 277 13.11 -1.42 -1.86
CA ARG A 277 13.65 -0.52 -0.84
C ARG A 277 14.96 0.06 -1.35
N LEU A 278 15.10 1.39 -1.26
CA LEU A 278 16.25 2.15 -1.71
C LEU A 278 16.89 2.85 -0.50
N ARG A 279 18.12 2.48 -0.17
CA ARG A 279 18.85 3.09 0.95
C ARG A 279 20.15 3.71 0.45
N GLY A 280 20.36 4.99 0.73
CA GLY A 280 21.56 5.68 0.24
C GLY A 280 21.80 7.05 0.87
N ARG A 281 22.95 7.62 0.50
CA ARG A 281 23.38 8.98 0.91
C ARG A 281 23.82 9.83 -0.29
N LEU A 282 23.97 9.21 -1.43
CA LEU A 282 24.36 9.86 -2.68
C LEU A 282 23.15 10.03 -3.57
N ALA A 283 23.23 10.92 -4.57
CA ALA A 283 22.19 11.06 -5.57
C ALA A 283 22.01 9.77 -6.39
N PHE A 284 20.76 9.40 -6.68
CA PHE A 284 20.42 8.24 -7.48
C PHE A 284 19.15 8.49 -8.31
N THR A 285 18.96 7.66 -9.32
CA THR A 285 17.80 7.73 -10.21
C THR A 285 16.64 6.90 -9.65
N VAL A 286 15.43 7.46 -9.73
CA VAL A 286 14.14 6.82 -9.46
C VAL A 286 13.22 6.99 -10.66
N GLY A 287 12.16 6.20 -10.75
CA GLY A 287 11.24 6.26 -11.89
C GLY A 287 11.67 5.35 -13.04
N LYS A 288 10.84 5.27 -14.09
CA LYS A 288 11.08 4.49 -15.30
C LYS A 288 10.28 5.08 -16.45
N SER A 289 10.90 5.17 -17.63
CA SER A 289 10.20 5.62 -18.84
C SER A 289 9.01 4.73 -19.17
N ASP A 290 7.90 5.36 -19.56
CA ASP A 290 6.65 4.72 -20.00
C ASP A 290 6.03 3.75 -18.97
N SER A 291 6.30 3.99 -17.69
CA SER A 291 5.76 3.17 -16.58
C SER A 291 5.65 4.01 -15.31
N PRO A 292 4.47 4.08 -14.67
CA PRO A 292 4.33 4.86 -13.45
C PRO A 292 5.15 4.27 -12.31
N ARG A 293 5.56 5.12 -11.38
CA ARG A 293 6.15 4.72 -10.10
C ARG A 293 5.48 5.45 -8.96
N VAL A 294 5.44 4.79 -7.81
CA VAL A 294 5.12 5.47 -6.55
C VAL A 294 6.35 5.44 -5.67
N LEU A 295 6.69 6.58 -5.08
CA LEU A 295 7.75 6.71 -4.10
C LEU A 295 7.13 7.00 -2.75
N VAL A 296 7.59 6.32 -1.69
CA VAL A 296 7.23 6.61 -0.31
C VAL A 296 8.51 6.81 0.49
N CYS A 297 8.63 7.95 1.14
CA CYS A 297 9.77 8.23 2.01
C CYS A 297 9.47 7.73 3.42
N VAL A 298 10.15 6.67 3.84
CA VAL A 298 9.93 6.07 5.17
C VAL A 298 10.93 6.57 6.21
N GLU A 299 12.10 7.07 5.76
CA GLU A 299 13.12 7.63 6.65
C GLU A 299 14.00 8.64 5.89
N GLY A 300 14.39 9.72 6.59
CA GLY A 300 15.23 10.78 6.03
C GLY A 300 14.45 11.81 5.23
N GLU A 301 15.17 12.58 4.44
CA GLU A 301 14.66 13.67 3.61
C GLU A 301 15.58 13.92 2.42
N GLY A 302 15.09 14.64 1.41
CA GLY A 302 15.87 14.99 0.23
C GLY A 302 15.10 15.84 -0.76
N GLN A 303 15.54 15.80 -2.00
CA GLN A 303 14.93 16.53 -3.11
C GLN A 303 14.79 15.60 -4.31
N LEU A 304 13.64 15.67 -4.95
CA LEU A 304 13.37 15.02 -6.22
C LEU A 304 13.51 16.08 -7.33
N GLU A 305 14.39 15.85 -8.29
CA GLU A 305 14.64 16.76 -9.42
C GLU A 305 14.04 16.19 -10.70
N HIS A 306 13.26 17.00 -11.39
CA HIS A 306 12.67 16.67 -12.68
C HIS A 306 12.49 17.92 -13.52
N ASP A 307 12.98 17.90 -14.77
CA ASP A 307 12.84 18.96 -15.79
C ASP A 307 13.17 20.37 -15.25
N GLY A 308 14.30 20.48 -14.52
CA GLY A 308 14.77 21.74 -13.92
C GLY A 308 14.01 22.21 -12.68
N ALA A 309 12.93 21.52 -12.29
CA ALA A 309 12.21 21.77 -11.05
C ALA A 309 12.68 20.84 -9.92
N THR A 310 12.50 21.30 -8.68
CA THR A 310 12.90 20.58 -7.47
C THR A 310 11.71 20.46 -6.53
N TYR A 311 11.49 19.26 -6.02
CA TYR A 311 10.41 18.91 -5.10
C TYR A 311 11.02 18.43 -3.79
N ALA A 312 10.70 19.10 -2.68
CA ALA A 312 11.10 18.63 -1.36
C ALA A 312 10.41 17.31 -1.04
N VAL A 313 11.17 16.37 -0.47
CA VAL A 313 10.68 15.07 -0.03
C VAL A 313 11.07 14.89 1.43
N GLU A 314 10.08 14.69 2.28
CA GLU A 314 10.23 14.49 3.71
C GLU A 314 9.71 13.11 4.10
N ARG A 315 10.07 12.68 5.30
CA ARG A 315 9.56 11.43 5.84
C ARG A 315 8.03 11.45 5.91
N GLY A 316 7.41 10.38 5.41
CA GLY A 316 5.96 10.25 5.30
C GLY A 316 5.38 10.67 3.96
N ASP A 317 6.12 11.39 3.14
CA ASP A 317 5.65 11.82 1.81
C ASP A 317 5.45 10.64 0.87
N VAL A 318 4.41 10.77 0.04
CA VAL A 318 4.14 9.90 -1.10
C VAL A 318 4.08 10.71 -2.39
N PHE A 319 4.79 10.22 -3.41
CA PHE A 319 4.77 10.79 -4.75
C PHE A 319 4.35 9.74 -5.78
N VAL A 320 3.48 10.12 -6.69
CA VAL A 320 3.28 9.39 -7.94
C VAL A 320 4.15 10.06 -9.01
N LEU A 321 4.97 9.27 -9.68
CA LEU A 321 5.72 9.64 -10.87
C LEU A 321 4.91 9.14 -12.08
N PRO A 322 4.18 10.02 -12.79
CA PRO A 322 3.47 9.64 -14.02
C PRO A 322 4.40 8.99 -15.03
N ALA A 323 3.88 8.06 -15.81
CA ALA A 323 4.68 7.32 -16.81
C ALA A 323 5.40 8.24 -17.81
N VAL A 324 4.75 9.36 -18.15
CA VAL A 324 5.27 10.32 -19.13
C VAL A 324 6.50 11.09 -18.67
N ILE A 325 6.66 11.31 -17.34
CA ILE A 325 7.82 12.06 -16.82
C ILE A 325 9.10 11.21 -16.78
N GLY A 326 8.97 9.89 -16.89
CA GLY A 326 10.12 8.98 -16.97
C GLY A 326 10.91 8.89 -15.67
N THR A 327 12.19 9.22 -15.72
CA THR A 327 13.09 9.15 -14.57
C THR A 327 13.33 10.53 -13.94
N CYS A 328 13.50 10.52 -12.61
CA CYS A 328 13.88 11.67 -11.80
C CYS A 328 15.19 11.37 -11.07
N VAL A 329 15.90 12.42 -10.65
CA VAL A 329 17.05 12.30 -9.77
C VAL A 329 16.61 12.60 -8.34
N PHE A 330 16.84 11.66 -7.43
CA PHE A 330 16.66 11.90 -6.00
C PHE A 330 17.99 12.25 -5.35
N ARG A 331 18.05 13.40 -4.62
CA ARG A 331 19.21 13.86 -3.86
C ARG A 331 18.90 13.80 -2.37
N PRO A 332 19.41 12.80 -1.65
CA PRO A 332 19.29 12.76 -0.21
C PRO A 332 20.02 13.93 0.45
N ARG A 333 19.43 14.52 1.52
CA ARG A 333 20.14 15.49 2.37
C ARG A 333 21.13 14.79 3.31
N ALA A 334 20.77 13.57 3.75
CA ALA A 334 21.59 12.68 4.57
C ALA A 334 21.32 11.23 4.19
N ALA A 335 21.27 10.30 5.13
CA ALA A 335 20.79 8.95 4.85
C ALA A 335 19.27 8.97 4.57
N VAL A 336 18.85 8.19 3.58
CA VAL A 336 17.43 8.07 3.21
C VAL A 336 17.07 6.60 3.06
N ASN A 337 15.80 6.30 3.35
CA ASN A 337 15.15 5.03 3.03
C ASN A 337 13.84 5.34 2.29
N LEU A 338 13.80 5.00 1.01
CA LEU A 338 12.62 5.13 0.15
C LEU A 338 12.08 3.75 -0.20
N LEU A 339 10.78 3.68 -0.39
CA LEU A 339 10.14 2.57 -1.08
C LEU A 339 9.77 3.04 -2.49
N GLU A 340 10.20 2.30 -3.51
CA GLU A 340 9.80 2.52 -4.90
C GLU A 340 8.89 1.37 -5.33
N ILE A 341 7.74 1.71 -5.91
CA ILE A 341 6.68 0.77 -6.24
C ILE A 341 6.38 0.85 -7.73
N ALA A 342 6.25 -0.31 -8.35
CA ALA A 342 5.78 -0.46 -9.72
C ALA A 342 4.52 -1.31 -9.77
N ILE A 343 3.68 -1.04 -10.78
CA ILE A 343 2.62 -1.92 -11.22
C ILE A 343 3.21 -2.76 -12.36
N PRO A 344 3.16 -4.10 -12.29
CA PRO A 344 3.66 -4.99 -13.35
C PRO A 344 2.92 -4.81 -14.68
N ASP A 345 3.63 -5.03 -15.80
CA ASP A 345 3.12 -4.97 -17.19
C ASP A 345 2.10 -6.07 -17.46
#